data_b9c26f0c9693aa16fd43b12cb48f368e
#
_entry.id   b9c26f0c9693aa16fd43b12cb48f368e
#
_cell.length_a   1.000
_cell.length_b   1.000
_cell.length_c   1.000
_cell.angle_alpha   90.00
_cell.angle_beta   90.00
_cell.angle_gamma   90.00
#
_symmetry.space_group_name_H-M   'P 1'
#
loop_
_entity.id
_entity.type
_entity.pdbx_description
1 polymer ?
#
loop_
_entity_poly.entity_id
_entity_poly.type
_entity_poly.pdbx_seq_one_letter_code
_entity_poly.pdbx_strand_id
1 'polypeptide(L)'
;MGSEMCIRDSLAAQGVDVGKSLCEHDLAPTALKIFAAAEKENCEIILPTDVVVSKEFAANADNQVVAADSVPSDTMILDAGPDAVARVGVAIDQAKTLVWNGPLGAFEITPFDKATVAAAQHAAQATKDGKIMSVAGGGDTVSALNHAGAAKDFSYVSTAGGAFLEWLEGKALPGVEILRT
;
A
#
# COMPACT_ATOMS: atom_id res chain seq x y z
N MET A 1 -18.94 -0.53 3.26
CA MET A 1 -17.50 -0.79 3.47
C MET A 1 -16.94 -0.99 2.08
N GLY A 2 -16.17 -0.04 1.57
CA GLY A 2 -15.43 -0.26 0.35
C GLY A 2 -14.32 -1.26 0.66
N SER A 3 -14.37 -2.45 0.06
CA SER A 3 -13.27 -3.38 0.15
C SER A 3 -12.10 -2.76 -0.61
N GLU A 4 -11.08 -2.39 0.10
CA GLU A 4 -9.84 -1.93 -0.51
C GLU A 4 -9.18 -3.13 -1.16
N MET A 5 -9.04 -3.10 -2.48
CA MET A 5 -8.33 -4.13 -3.22
C MET A 5 -6.89 -4.18 -2.73
N CYS A 6 -6.56 -5.22 -2.00
CA CYS A 6 -5.22 -5.36 -1.44
C CYS A 6 -4.26 -6.02 -2.45
N ILE A 7 -2.97 -5.98 -2.13
CA ILE A 7 -1.91 -6.61 -2.93
C ILE A 7 -2.23 -8.09 -3.20
N ARG A 8 -2.76 -8.80 -2.21
CA ARG A 8 -3.10 -10.24 -2.29
C ARG A 8 -4.20 -10.52 -3.29
N ASP A 9 -5.25 -9.66 -3.32
CA ASP A 9 -6.35 -9.78 -4.28
C ASP A 9 -5.85 -9.53 -5.70
N SER A 10 -4.94 -8.57 -5.86
CA SER A 10 -4.31 -8.25 -7.14
C SER A 10 -3.44 -9.39 -7.67
N LEU A 11 -2.64 -10.04 -6.81
CA LEU A 11 -1.85 -11.22 -7.15
C LEU A 11 -2.76 -12.41 -7.51
N ALA A 12 -3.78 -12.68 -6.68
CA ALA A 12 -4.74 -13.75 -6.92
C ALA A 12 -5.52 -13.56 -8.22
N ALA A 13 -5.90 -12.31 -8.57
CA ALA A 13 -6.56 -12.00 -9.83
C ALA A 13 -5.69 -12.31 -11.06
N GLN A 14 -4.37 -12.30 -10.91
CA GLN A 14 -3.42 -12.69 -11.94
C GLN A 14 -3.12 -14.20 -11.94
N GLY A 15 -3.81 -14.98 -11.11
CA GLY A 15 -3.63 -16.44 -11.02
C GLY A 15 -2.49 -16.89 -10.11
N VAL A 16 -1.95 -15.98 -9.29
CA VAL A 16 -0.91 -16.32 -8.31
C VAL A 16 -1.56 -16.94 -7.08
N ASP A 17 -1.01 -18.05 -6.59
CA ASP A 17 -1.42 -18.65 -5.32
C ASP A 17 -0.89 -17.79 -4.16
N VAL A 18 -1.79 -17.29 -3.34
CA VAL A 18 -1.47 -16.44 -2.17
C VAL A 18 -1.50 -17.22 -0.84
N GLY A 19 -1.51 -18.56 -0.92
CA GLY A 19 -1.53 -19.45 0.23
C GLY A 19 -2.77 -19.27 1.10
N LYS A 20 -2.56 -19.20 2.43
CA LYS A 20 -3.64 -18.95 3.42
C LYS A 20 -3.95 -17.47 3.63
N SER A 21 -3.40 -16.59 2.79
CA SER A 21 -3.67 -15.16 2.91
C SER A 21 -5.17 -14.88 2.76
N LEU A 22 -5.67 -13.94 3.55
CA LEU A 22 -7.02 -13.42 3.34
C LEU A 22 -7.10 -12.79 1.95
N CYS A 23 -8.00 -13.28 1.12
CA CYS A 23 -8.18 -12.83 -0.25
C CYS A 23 -9.68 -12.80 -0.59
N GLU A 24 -10.13 -11.70 -1.20
CA GLU A 24 -11.51 -11.52 -1.66
C GLU A 24 -11.63 -11.92 -3.13
N HIS A 25 -11.79 -13.21 -3.41
CA HIS A 25 -11.88 -13.75 -4.77
C HIS A 25 -12.96 -13.10 -5.63
N ASP A 26 -14.04 -12.61 -5.04
CA ASP A 26 -15.13 -11.92 -5.74
C ASP A 26 -14.68 -10.58 -6.34
N LEU A 27 -13.56 -10.03 -5.89
CA LEU A 27 -12.96 -8.80 -6.43
C LEU A 27 -12.05 -9.04 -7.63
N ALA A 28 -11.72 -10.29 -7.98
CA ALA A 28 -10.84 -10.59 -9.11
C ALA A 28 -11.30 -9.94 -10.44
N PRO A 29 -12.60 -9.93 -10.83
CA PRO A 29 -13.03 -9.21 -12.03
C PRO A 29 -12.79 -7.70 -11.95
N THR A 30 -12.87 -7.10 -10.77
CA THR A 30 -12.61 -5.68 -10.55
C THR A 30 -11.11 -5.39 -10.68
N ALA A 31 -10.27 -6.22 -10.09
CA ALA A 31 -8.82 -6.12 -10.24
C ALA A 31 -8.39 -6.19 -11.71
N LEU A 32 -8.90 -7.15 -12.46
CA LEU A 32 -8.59 -7.30 -13.89
C LEU A 32 -9.04 -6.07 -14.72
N LYS A 33 -10.18 -5.46 -14.40
CA LYS A 33 -10.60 -4.20 -15.04
C LYS A 33 -9.65 -3.06 -14.73
N ILE A 34 -9.14 -2.98 -13.50
CA ILE A 34 -8.17 -1.95 -13.10
C ILE A 34 -6.86 -2.13 -13.86
N PHE A 35 -6.34 -3.37 -13.99
CA PHE A 35 -5.14 -3.64 -14.79
C PHE A 35 -5.33 -3.21 -16.25
N ALA A 36 -6.46 -3.57 -16.86
CA ALA A 36 -6.75 -3.19 -18.25
C ALA A 36 -6.89 -1.66 -18.43
N ALA A 37 -7.49 -0.97 -17.46
CA ALA A 37 -7.58 0.48 -17.47
C ALA A 37 -6.21 1.14 -17.31
N ALA A 38 -5.37 0.64 -16.40
CA ALA A 38 -4.03 1.14 -16.17
C ALA A 38 -3.15 0.99 -17.43
N GLU A 39 -3.20 -0.16 -18.08
CA GLU A 39 -2.49 -0.39 -19.35
C GLU A 39 -2.92 0.60 -20.43
N LYS A 40 -4.22 0.81 -20.61
CA LYS A 40 -4.77 1.75 -21.57
C LYS A 40 -4.32 3.19 -21.34
N GLU A 41 -4.21 3.60 -20.08
CA GLU A 41 -3.84 4.97 -19.69
C GLU A 41 -2.32 5.13 -19.42
N ASN A 42 -1.50 4.11 -19.75
CA ASN A 42 -0.07 4.08 -19.47
C ASN A 42 0.27 4.35 -17.99
N CYS A 43 -0.55 3.83 -17.09
CA CYS A 43 -0.34 3.89 -15.66
C CYS A 43 0.27 2.56 -15.19
N GLU A 44 1.48 2.59 -14.63
CA GLU A 44 2.10 1.38 -14.11
C GLU A 44 1.47 0.96 -12.78
N ILE A 45 1.09 -0.32 -12.67
CA ILE A 45 0.70 -0.94 -11.41
C ILE A 45 1.89 -1.76 -10.91
N ILE A 46 2.49 -1.34 -9.80
CA ILE A 46 3.63 -2.01 -9.18
C ILE A 46 3.11 -3.04 -8.19
N LEU A 47 3.22 -4.32 -8.53
CA LEU A 47 3.00 -5.43 -7.61
C LEU A 47 4.33 -5.91 -7.01
N PRO A 48 4.31 -6.49 -5.81
CA PRO A 48 5.51 -7.02 -5.19
C PRO A 48 6.07 -8.18 -6.03
N THR A 49 7.39 -8.22 -6.16
CA THR A 49 8.14 -9.32 -6.76
C THR A 49 8.49 -10.39 -5.74
N ASP A 50 8.58 -9.98 -4.48
CA ASP A 50 8.83 -10.82 -3.33
C ASP A 50 7.94 -10.39 -2.16
N VAL A 51 7.69 -11.31 -1.26
CA VAL A 51 6.82 -11.12 -0.10
C VAL A 51 7.40 -11.79 1.14
N VAL A 52 7.05 -11.27 2.31
CA VAL A 52 7.35 -11.91 3.59
C VAL A 52 6.16 -12.76 4.00
N VAL A 53 6.41 -14.03 4.19
CA VAL A 53 5.36 -15.01 4.56
C VAL A 53 5.61 -15.62 5.92
N SER A 54 4.53 -15.97 6.62
CA SER A 54 4.57 -16.70 7.89
C SER A 54 3.39 -17.67 7.97
N LYS A 55 3.54 -18.69 8.80
CA LYS A 55 2.43 -19.62 9.15
C LYS A 55 1.51 -19.04 10.21
N GLU A 56 2.01 -18.08 10.98
CA GLU A 56 1.32 -17.49 12.12
C GLU A 56 1.26 -15.98 12.00
N PHE A 57 0.09 -15.43 12.30
CA PHE A 57 -0.12 -13.98 12.42
C PHE A 57 0.17 -13.56 13.88
N ALA A 58 1.44 -13.51 14.25
CA ALA A 58 1.88 -13.22 15.61
C ALA A 58 3.19 -12.42 15.63
N ALA A 59 3.40 -11.69 16.72
CA ALA A 59 4.64 -10.96 16.91
C ALA A 59 5.83 -11.91 16.99
N ASN A 60 6.90 -11.59 16.27
CA ASN A 60 8.14 -12.38 16.17
C ASN A 60 7.93 -13.81 15.63
N ALA A 61 6.83 -14.05 14.90
CA ALA A 61 6.63 -15.33 14.24
C ALA A 61 7.75 -15.63 13.23
N ASP A 62 8.07 -16.91 13.09
CA ASP A 62 9.00 -17.38 12.07
C ASP A 62 8.49 -16.95 10.69
N ASN A 63 9.37 -16.36 9.91
CA ASN A 63 9.02 -15.81 8.61
C ASN A 63 10.14 -16.02 7.59
N GLN A 64 9.79 -15.95 6.33
CA GLN A 64 10.74 -16.03 5.23
C GLN A 64 10.34 -15.10 4.09
N VAL A 65 11.33 -14.66 3.32
CA VAL A 65 11.12 -13.96 2.06
C VAL A 65 11.02 -15.00 0.96
N VAL A 66 9.97 -14.91 0.16
CA VAL A 66 9.77 -15.77 -1.02
C VAL A 66 9.40 -14.93 -2.24
N ALA A 67 9.61 -15.46 -3.44
CA ALA A 67 9.09 -14.83 -4.64
C ALA A 67 7.55 -14.80 -4.58
N ALA A 68 6.95 -13.73 -5.08
CA ALA A 68 5.50 -13.53 -4.98
C ALA A 68 4.69 -14.60 -5.72
N ASP A 69 5.29 -15.25 -6.73
CA ASP A 69 4.71 -16.36 -7.50
C ASP A 69 4.97 -17.75 -6.88
N SER A 70 5.63 -17.81 -5.74
CA SER A 70 6.08 -19.06 -5.10
C SER A 70 5.73 -19.11 -3.61
N VAL A 71 4.55 -18.61 -3.26
CA VAL A 71 4.06 -18.57 -1.88
C VAL A 71 3.67 -19.99 -1.43
N PRO A 72 4.23 -20.50 -0.31
CA PRO A 72 3.83 -21.81 0.22
C PRO A 72 2.36 -21.81 0.64
N SER A 73 1.63 -22.87 0.27
CA SER A 73 0.18 -22.99 0.46
C SER A 73 -0.26 -22.99 1.94
N ASP A 74 0.67 -23.22 2.88
CA ASP A 74 0.42 -23.25 4.33
C ASP A 74 0.81 -21.95 5.05
N THR A 75 1.20 -20.90 4.29
CA THR A 75 1.63 -19.59 4.81
C THR A 75 0.71 -18.46 4.39
N MET A 76 0.83 -17.32 5.08
CA MET A 76 0.16 -16.06 4.78
C MET A 76 1.18 -15.02 4.37
N ILE A 77 0.84 -14.19 3.38
CA ILE A 77 1.61 -12.98 3.04
C ILE A 77 1.30 -11.91 4.09
N LEU A 78 2.33 -11.47 4.82
CA LEU A 78 2.18 -10.51 5.91
C LEU A 78 2.92 -9.18 5.66
N ASP A 79 3.91 -9.16 4.74
CA ASP A 79 4.59 -7.92 4.36
C ASP A 79 5.12 -8.02 2.92
N ALA A 80 5.49 -6.91 2.34
CA ALA A 80 6.24 -6.89 1.09
C ALA A 80 7.71 -7.26 1.36
N GLY A 81 8.34 -7.89 0.38
CA GLY A 81 9.75 -8.25 0.47
C GLY A 81 10.69 -7.08 0.14
N PRO A 82 12.00 -7.25 0.38
CA PRO A 82 12.99 -6.18 0.19
C PRO A 82 13.10 -5.71 -1.27
N ASP A 83 12.96 -6.59 -2.26
CA ASP A 83 13.00 -6.21 -3.68
C ASP A 83 11.75 -5.41 -4.07
N ALA A 84 10.58 -5.77 -3.54
CA ALA A 84 9.35 -5.01 -3.72
C ALA A 84 9.48 -3.61 -3.11
N VAL A 85 10.06 -3.48 -1.92
CA VAL A 85 10.33 -2.18 -1.27
C VAL A 85 11.30 -1.34 -2.10
N ALA A 86 12.34 -1.94 -2.64
CA ALA A 86 13.30 -1.25 -3.51
C ALA A 86 12.60 -0.69 -4.77
N ARG A 87 11.71 -1.45 -5.41
CA ARG A 87 10.91 -0.99 -6.55
C ARG A 87 9.98 0.17 -6.18
N VAL A 88 9.33 0.10 -5.03
CA VAL A 88 8.52 1.22 -4.50
C VAL A 88 9.39 2.45 -4.30
N GLY A 89 10.60 2.30 -3.75
CA GLY A 89 11.56 3.38 -3.59
C GLY A 89 11.91 4.06 -4.93
N VAL A 90 12.19 3.27 -5.97
CA VAL A 90 12.45 3.80 -7.32
C VAL A 90 11.25 4.59 -7.85
N ALA A 91 10.03 4.09 -7.66
CA ALA A 91 8.82 4.79 -8.09
C ALA A 91 8.64 6.12 -7.33
N ILE A 92 8.91 6.14 -6.02
CA ILE A 92 8.89 7.36 -5.21
C ILE A 92 9.93 8.38 -5.74
N ASP A 93 11.14 7.94 -6.06
CA ASP A 93 12.21 8.81 -6.57
C ASP A 93 11.88 9.45 -7.94
N GLN A 94 11.06 8.77 -8.75
CA GLN A 94 10.61 9.25 -10.05
C GLN A 94 9.36 10.14 -9.97
N ALA A 95 8.63 10.07 -8.86
CA ALA A 95 7.40 10.81 -8.68
C ALA A 95 7.65 12.31 -8.45
N LYS A 96 6.62 13.13 -8.73
CA LYS A 96 6.55 14.53 -8.29
C LYS A 96 5.59 14.70 -7.12
N THR A 97 4.59 13.86 -7.07
CA THR A 97 3.56 13.83 -6.02
C THR A 97 3.33 12.39 -5.61
N LEU A 98 3.36 12.16 -4.31
CA LEU A 98 2.99 10.89 -3.69
C LEU A 98 1.69 11.07 -2.93
N VAL A 99 0.70 10.23 -3.22
CA VAL A 99 -0.49 10.05 -2.41
C VAL A 99 -0.38 8.69 -1.72
N TRP A 100 -0.25 8.69 -0.40
CA TRP A 100 -0.09 7.47 0.38
C TRP A 100 -1.40 7.09 1.07
N ASN A 101 -1.89 5.91 0.77
CA ASN A 101 -3.06 5.32 1.42
C ASN A 101 -2.82 3.86 1.78
N GLY A 102 -2.80 3.56 3.07
CA GLY A 102 -2.60 2.23 3.62
C GLY A 102 -1.13 1.79 3.77
N PRO A 103 -0.88 0.83 4.67
CA PRO A 103 0.43 0.21 4.87
C PRO A 103 0.74 -0.82 3.78
N LEU A 104 2.00 -1.23 3.65
CA LEU A 104 2.43 -2.30 2.74
C LEU A 104 2.27 -3.70 3.36
N GLY A 105 2.27 -3.80 4.67
CA GLY A 105 2.17 -5.04 5.40
C GLY A 105 1.42 -4.91 6.72
N ALA A 106 1.46 -5.93 7.55
CA ALA A 106 0.86 -5.97 8.88
C ALA A 106 1.70 -5.15 9.88
N PHE A 107 1.78 -3.84 9.65
CA PHE A 107 2.69 -2.90 10.32
C PHE A 107 2.56 -2.84 11.84
N GLU A 108 1.44 -3.31 12.39
CA GLU A 108 1.20 -3.36 13.84
C GLU A 108 1.95 -4.48 14.53
N ILE A 109 2.49 -5.43 13.76
CA ILE A 109 3.11 -6.66 14.28
C ILE A 109 4.53 -6.81 13.72
N THR A 110 5.52 -6.62 14.58
CA THR A 110 6.91 -6.89 14.22
C THR A 110 7.12 -8.40 13.99
N PRO A 111 7.80 -8.83 12.89
CA PRO A 111 8.64 -8.02 12.00
C PRO A 111 7.97 -7.61 10.68
N PHE A 112 6.65 -7.64 10.57
CA PHE A 112 5.88 -7.39 9.35
C PHE A 112 5.57 -5.91 9.10
N ASP A 113 6.24 -5.02 9.83
CA ASP A 113 6.23 -3.56 9.70
C ASP A 113 7.36 -3.03 8.81
N LYS A 114 8.35 -3.86 8.48
CA LYS A 114 9.62 -3.45 7.86
C LYS A 114 9.44 -2.76 6.51
N ALA A 115 8.61 -3.31 5.64
CA ALA A 115 8.39 -2.72 4.33
C ALA A 115 7.70 -1.35 4.43
N THR A 116 6.68 -1.25 5.28
CA THR A 116 5.97 0.01 5.55
C THR A 116 6.92 1.06 6.12
N VAL A 117 7.72 0.70 7.11
CA VAL A 117 8.71 1.61 7.74
C VAL A 117 9.74 2.08 6.72
N ALA A 118 10.33 1.16 5.95
CA ALA A 118 11.35 1.51 4.98
C ALA A 118 10.82 2.44 3.87
N ALA A 119 9.66 2.13 3.31
CA ALA A 119 9.03 2.96 2.29
C ALA A 119 8.61 4.33 2.84
N ALA A 120 8.07 4.39 4.07
CA ALA A 120 7.68 5.64 4.71
C ALA A 120 8.89 6.55 4.99
N GLN A 121 9.99 5.99 5.47
CA GLN A 121 11.23 6.74 5.71
C GLN A 121 11.85 7.24 4.40
N HIS A 122 11.80 6.43 3.33
CA HIS A 122 12.27 6.85 2.00
C HIS A 122 11.44 8.02 1.47
N ALA A 123 10.11 7.94 1.54
CA ALA A 123 9.20 9.02 1.12
C ALA A 123 9.41 10.29 1.94
N ALA A 124 9.58 10.16 3.26
CA ALA A 124 9.87 11.28 4.15
C ALA A 124 11.19 11.97 3.77
N GLN A 125 12.24 11.20 3.49
CA GLN A 125 13.53 11.77 3.05
C GLN A 125 13.41 12.46 1.70
N ALA A 126 12.73 11.86 0.72
CA ALA A 126 12.50 12.48 -0.58
C ALA A 126 11.70 13.79 -0.49
N THR A 127 10.76 13.86 0.47
CA THR A 127 9.99 15.07 0.77
C THR A 127 10.86 16.15 1.40
N LYS A 128 11.67 15.80 2.40
CA LYS A 128 12.66 16.73 3.02
C LYS A 128 13.63 17.31 2.01
N ASP A 129 14.08 16.48 1.08
CA ASP A 129 14.98 16.89 0.01
C ASP A 129 14.29 17.79 -1.05
N GLY A 130 12.98 18.02 -0.92
CA GLY A 130 12.20 18.81 -1.88
C GLY A 130 11.99 18.14 -3.24
N LYS A 131 12.21 16.82 -3.34
CA LYS A 131 12.08 16.05 -4.58
C LYS A 131 10.63 15.77 -4.92
N ILE A 132 9.81 15.49 -3.90
CA ILE A 132 8.39 15.16 -4.03
C ILE A 132 7.52 15.99 -3.09
N MET A 133 6.26 16.13 -3.46
CA MET A 133 5.18 16.52 -2.54
C MET A 133 4.49 15.24 -2.06
N SER A 134 4.43 15.02 -0.75
CA SER A 134 3.81 13.83 -0.18
C SER A 134 2.55 14.17 0.61
N VAL A 135 1.47 13.48 0.30
CA VAL A 135 0.19 13.58 0.98
C VAL A 135 -0.20 12.20 1.48
N ALA A 136 -0.61 12.10 2.73
CA ALA A 136 -1.10 10.85 3.30
C ALA A 136 -2.46 11.03 3.95
N GLY A 137 -3.31 10.00 3.87
CA GLY A 137 -4.65 10.04 4.44
C GLY A 137 -5.11 8.67 4.93
N GLY A 138 -5.97 8.70 5.96
CA GLY A 138 -6.53 7.50 6.59
C GLY A 138 -5.93 7.18 7.95
N GLY A 139 -6.75 6.62 8.85
CA GLY A 139 -6.33 6.31 10.22
C GLY A 139 -5.14 5.36 10.29
N ASP A 140 -5.21 4.25 9.57
CA ASP A 140 -4.13 3.23 9.53
C ASP A 140 -2.87 3.79 8.87
N THR A 141 -3.03 4.61 7.83
CA THR A 141 -1.90 5.31 7.19
C THR A 141 -1.20 6.23 8.18
N VAL A 142 -1.95 7.06 8.91
CA VAL A 142 -1.39 7.98 9.91
C VAL A 142 -0.71 7.21 11.03
N SER A 143 -1.31 6.10 11.48
CA SER A 143 -0.73 5.22 12.49
C SER A 143 0.59 4.61 11.99
N ALA A 144 0.63 4.09 10.78
CA ALA A 144 1.82 3.51 10.15
C ALA A 144 2.95 4.55 9.99
N LEU A 145 2.63 5.77 9.53
CA LEU A 145 3.60 6.84 9.40
C LEU A 145 4.16 7.32 10.77
N ASN A 146 3.32 7.34 11.80
CA ASN A 146 3.77 7.65 13.16
C ASN A 146 4.67 6.54 13.70
N HIS A 147 4.33 5.26 13.48
CA HIS A 147 5.15 4.10 13.83
C HIS A 147 6.52 4.17 13.15
N ALA A 148 6.57 4.54 11.88
CA ALA A 148 7.82 4.72 11.12
C ALA A 148 8.61 5.99 11.51
N GLY A 149 8.04 6.88 12.34
CA GLY A 149 8.63 8.18 12.66
C GLY A 149 8.66 9.17 11.51
N ALA A 150 7.89 8.93 10.44
CA ALA A 150 7.93 9.64 9.17
C ALA A 150 6.86 10.74 9.02
N ALA A 151 5.78 10.70 9.83
CA ALA A 151 4.60 11.54 9.64
C ALA A 151 4.89 13.05 9.59
N LYS A 152 5.87 13.53 10.38
CA LYS A 152 6.22 14.97 10.46
C LYS A 152 6.95 15.48 9.22
N ASP A 153 7.49 14.58 8.42
CA ASP A 153 8.33 14.88 7.26
C ASP A 153 7.54 14.79 5.94
N PHE A 154 6.27 14.39 6.01
CA PHE A 154 5.34 14.46 4.89
C PHE A 154 4.84 15.90 4.71
N SER A 155 4.56 16.31 3.47
CA SER A 155 4.04 17.64 3.16
C SER A 155 2.67 17.88 3.80
N TYR A 156 1.81 16.87 3.82
CA TYR A 156 0.50 16.92 4.45
C TYR A 156 0.03 15.53 4.90
N VAL A 157 -0.48 15.44 6.11
CA VAL A 157 -1.06 14.21 6.66
C VAL A 157 -2.47 14.51 7.17
N SER A 158 -3.47 13.80 6.64
CA SER A 158 -4.88 13.96 6.98
C SER A 158 -5.41 12.74 7.72
N THR A 159 -6.16 12.98 8.80
CA THR A 159 -6.95 11.92 9.46
C THR A 159 -8.27 11.62 8.74
N ALA A 160 -8.68 12.46 7.78
CA ALA A 160 -9.91 12.34 7.01
C ALA A 160 -9.72 11.56 5.70
N GLY A 161 -9.11 10.37 5.77
CA GLY A 161 -8.75 9.57 4.59
C GLY A 161 -9.92 9.22 3.67
N GLY A 162 -11.05 8.80 4.23
CA GLY A 162 -12.24 8.44 3.44
C GLY A 162 -12.75 9.59 2.57
N ALA A 163 -12.88 10.77 3.14
CA ALA A 163 -13.31 11.95 2.38
C ALA A 163 -12.31 12.33 1.27
N PHE A 164 -11.01 12.17 1.53
CA PHE A 164 -9.98 12.44 0.53
C PHE A 164 -10.06 11.46 -0.65
N LEU A 165 -10.27 10.17 -0.38
CA LEU A 165 -10.45 9.16 -1.42
C LEU A 165 -11.72 9.41 -2.24
N GLU A 166 -12.83 9.71 -1.58
CA GLU A 166 -14.09 10.06 -2.26
C GLU A 166 -13.93 11.28 -3.19
N TRP A 167 -13.15 12.27 -2.76
CA TRP A 167 -12.85 13.43 -3.58
C TRP A 167 -12.00 13.07 -4.80
N LEU A 168 -10.99 12.19 -4.65
CA LEU A 168 -10.20 11.68 -5.76
C LEU A 168 -11.04 10.87 -6.76
N GLU A 169 -12.07 10.18 -6.28
CA GLU A 169 -13.06 9.49 -7.13
C GLU A 169 -14.01 10.44 -7.86
N GLY A 170 -13.87 11.75 -7.65
CA GLY A 170 -14.74 12.77 -8.26
C GLY A 170 -16.08 12.96 -7.57
N LYS A 171 -16.26 12.40 -6.37
CA LYS A 171 -17.48 12.59 -5.57
C LYS A 171 -17.51 13.99 -4.96
N ALA A 172 -18.69 14.61 -4.98
CA ALA A 172 -18.91 15.88 -4.29
C ALA A 172 -18.90 15.65 -2.77
N LEU A 173 -18.06 16.39 -2.06
CA LEU A 173 -18.02 16.37 -0.60
C LEU A 173 -18.88 17.51 -0.05
N PRO A 174 -20.00 17.25 0.64
CA PRO A 174 -20.93 18.31 1.10
C PRO A 174 -20.23 19.40 1.92
N GLY A 175 -19.28 19.02 2.79
CA GLY A 175 -18.51 19.97 3.59
C GLY A 175 -17.54 20.85 2.79
N VAL A 176 -17.07 20.37 1.63
CA VAL A 176 -16.21 21.14 0.72
C VAL A 176 -17.05 22.01 -0.21
N GLU A 177 -18.16 21.48 -0.71
CA GLU A 177 -19.04 22.23 -1.62
C GLU A 177 -19.62 23.50 -0.97
N ILE A 178 -19.92 23.45 0.33
CA ILE A 178 -20.45 24.61 1.04
C ILE A 178 -19.40 25.75 1.19
N LEU A 179 -18.11 25.42 1.05
CA LEU A 179 -17.02 26.41 1.12
C LEU A 179 -16.63 26.97 -0.25
N ARG A 180 -17.23 26.48 -1.33
CA ARG A 180 -17.00 26.95 -2.71
C ARG A 180 -17.91 28.13 -3.13
N THR A 181 -18.75 28.60 -2.24
CA THR A 181 -19.69 29.73 -2.47
C THR A 181 -19.02 31.08 -2.27
#